data_25dd10cf5e5066584ecfde31e4663acb
#
_entry.id   25dd10cf5e5066584ecfde31e4663acb
#
_cell.length_a   1.000
_cell.length_b   1.000
_cell.length_c   1.000
_cell.angle_alpha   90.00
_cell.angle_beta   90.00
_cell.angle_gamma   90.00
#
_symmetry.space_group_name_H-M   'P 1'
#
loop_
_entity.id
_entity.type
_entity.pdbx_description
1 polymer ?
#
loop_
_entity_poly.entity_id
_entity_poly.type
_entity_poly.pdbx_seq_one_letter_code
_entity_poly.pdbx_strand_id
1 'polypeptide(L)'
;MFDAGLVIDWSARSTPSPKTPVADAIYACGFTQAEVDHPQYFRTRHACFAACITAIDAALARGEVFFLGFDFSFGYPMGFVPAVTGQVDAKSIWHYFKRHVQDGQDNSNNRFAVADQINARLSGVGPFWGCPANQQFDHLPHKGSARRDHGFGEYRATEIASKTAQSSWKLFTTGSVGSQAVLGMTYLAKLMDRYGAAAHFWPFDGDIPSRGPALVVAEIYPSLFSQPSDADLRRLYDTEIFQIKDACQVWRTADHLRQMTSDEWQRLHGCDQISDPRIQAEGWIVGVPCGPTP
;
A
#
# COMPACT_ATOMS: atom_id res chain seq x y z
N MET A 1 13.86 -11.21 -12.76
CA MET A 1 13.40 -9.85 -13.00
C MET A 1 13.83 -8.92 -11.87
N PHE A 2 13.42 -9.12 -10.64
CA PHE A 2 14.00 -8.45 -9.48
C PHE A 2 15.08 -9.35 -8.87
N ASP A 3 16.19 -8.75 -8.44
CA ASP A 3 17.28 -9.50 -7.80
C ASP A 3 16.94 -9.76 -6.33
N ALA A 4 16.29 -8.81 -5.70
CA ALA A 4 15.78 -8.89 -4.32
C ALA A 4 14.52 -8.04 -4.15
N GLY A 5 13.82 -8.22 -3.05
CA GLY A 5 12.66 -7.40 -2.73
C GLY A 5 12.19 -7.53 -1.29
N LEU A 6 11.24 -6.69 -0.94
CA LEU A 6 10.59 -6.67 0.37
C LEU A 6 9.08 -6.47 0.19
N VAL A 7 8.30 -7.31 0.83
CA VAL A 7 6.85 -7.26 0.87
C VAL A 7 6.41 -6.84 2.26
N ILE A 8 5.49 -5.90 2.37
CA ILE A 8 5.09 -5.32 3.65
C ILE A 8 3.57 -5.32 3.78
N ASP A 9 3.09 -5.93 4.83
CA ASP A 9 1.75 -5.74 5.40
C ASP A 9 1.80 -4.55 6.35
N TRP A 10 1.09 -3.47 6.01
CA TRP A 10 1.18 -2.19 6.68
C TRP A 10 0.09 -2.02 7.72
N SER A 11 0.37 -1.30 8.81
CA SER A 11 -0.60 -1.08 9.87
C SER A 11 -0.84 0.40 10.18
N ALA A 12 -2.11 0.75 10.40
CA ALA A 12 -2.55 2.08 10.82
C ALA A 12 -2.73 2.22 12.34
N ARG A 13 -2.18 1.34 13.16
CA ARG A 13 -2.26 1.45 14.62
C ARG A 13 -1.76 2.81 15.10
N SER A 14 -2.43 3.36 16.12
CA SER A 14 -2.08 4.66 16.70
C SER A 14 -1.14 4.55 17.91
N THR A 15 -0.69 3.34 18.23
CA THR A 15 0.27 3.03 19.30
C THR A 15 1.20 1.91 18.83
N PRO A 16 2.40 1.77 19.41
CA PRO A 16 3.27 0.65 19.08
C PRO A 16 2.56 -0.68 19.33
N SER A 17 2.73 -1.61 18.41
CA SER A 17 2.25 -2.98 18.60
C SER A 17 2.94 -3.63 19.81
N PRO A 18 2.34 -4.63 20.50
CA PRO A 18 2.94 -5.34 21.62
C PRO A 18 4.36 -5.84 21.34
N LYS A 19 5.09 -6.23 22.37
CA LYS A 19 6.43 -6.83 22.18
C LYS A 19 6.34 -8.21 21.52
N THR A 20 5.34 -8.99 21.91
CA THR A 20 5.03 -10.28 21.28
C THR A 20 4.27 -10.03 19.98
N PRO A 21 4.61 -10.71 18.89
CA PRO A 21 3.89 -10.61 17.61
C PRO A 21 2.39 -10.88 17.74
N VAL A 22 1.59 -10.04 17.09
CA VAL A 22 0.11 -10.11 17.08
C VAL A 22 -0.43 -9.81 15.70
N ALA A 23 -1.65 -10.21 15.41
CA ALA A 23 -2.36 -9.83 14.20
C ALA A 23 -2.59 -8.30 14.10
N ASP A 24 -2.87 -7.83 12.89
CA ASP A 24 -3.07 -6.40 12.55
C ASP A 24 -1.87 -5.51 12.92
N ALA A 25 -0.67 -6.06 12.95
CA ALA A 25 0.59 -5.34 13.13
C ALA A 25 1.33 -5.21 11.80
N ILE A 26 2.56 -4.74 11.82
CA ILE A 26 3.36 -4.62 10.60
C ILE A 26 4.24 -5.85 10.46
N TYR A 27 4.15 -6.48 9.30
CA TYR A 27 5.00 -7.59 8.90
C TYR A 27 5.72 -7.28 7.60
N ALA A 28 6.99 -7.63 7.51
CA ALA A 28 7.75 -7.52 6.28
C ALA A 28 8.46 -8.84 5.98
N CYS A 29 8.53 -9.22 4.71
CA CYS A 29 9.18 -10.42 4.26
C CYS A 29 10.09 -10.12 3.07
N GLY A 30 11.38 -10.36 3.25
CA GLY A 30 12.39 -10.23 2.21
C GLY A 30 12.41 -11.44 1.28
N PHE A 31 12.89 -11.25 0.07
CA PHE A 31 13.17 -12.30 -0.87
C PHE A 31 14.37 -11.97 -1.78
N THR A 32 15.03 -12.99 -2.23
CA THR A 32 15.99 -12.97 -3.35
C THR A 32 15.48 -13.93 -4.43
N GLN A 33 16.18 -14.04 -5.54
CA GLN A 33 15.85 -15.08 -6.55
C GLN A 33 16.00 -16.51 -5.99
N ALA A 34 16.85 -16.70 -4.98
CA ALA A 34 17.16 -18.02 -4.40
C ALA A 34 16.16 -18.43 -3.31
N GLU A 35 15.74 -17.49 -2.44
CA GLU A 35 15.03 -17.81 -1.21
C GLU A 35 14.11 -16.69 -0.75
N VAL A 36 13.22 -17.02 0.17
CA VAL A 36 12.35 -16.09 0.91
C VAL A 36 12.76 -16.10 2.37
N ASP A 37 12.94 -14.94 2.94
CA ASP A 37 13.28 -14.77 4.35
C ASP A 37 12.12 -15.18 5.28
N HIS A 38 12.43 -15.36 6.56
CA HIS A 38 11.37 -15.41 7.57
C HIS A 38 10.74 -14.04 7.74
N PRO A 39 9.39 -13.95 7.89
CA PRO A 39 8.72 -12.69 8.13
C PRO A 39 9.25 -11.99 9.39
N GLN A 40 9.48 -10.69 9.28
CA GLN A 40 9.91 -9.83 10.37
C GLN A 40 8.72 -9.04 10.92
N TYR A 41 8.62 -8.96 12.24
CA TYR A 41 7.60 -8.21 12.95
C TYR A 41 8.10 -6.83 13.34
N PHE A 42 7.31 -5.80 13.05
CA PHE A 42 7.62 -4.43 13.42
C PHE A 42 6.53 -3.83 14.30
N ARG A 43 6.95 -3.20 15.37
CA ARG A 43 6.03 -2.55 16.32
C ARG A 43 5.57 -1.17 15.87
N THR A 44 6.37 -0.50 15.03
CA THR A 44 6.09 0.85 14.56
C THR A 44 6.41 0.99 13.07
N ARG A 45 5.69 1.91 12.40
CA ARG A 45 5.92 2.26 11.00
C ARG A 45 7.32 2.80 10.76
N HIS A 46 7.81 3.63 11.68
CA HIS A 46 9.17 4.18 11.59
C HIS A 46 10.26 3.10 11.63
N ALA A 47 10.11 2.08 12.49
CA ALA A 47 11.06 0.98 12.56
C ALA A 47 11.04 0.14 11.26
N CYS A 48 9.84 -0.18 10.75
CA CYS A 48 9.71 -0.87 9.48
C CYS A 48 10.31 -0.07 8.33
N PHE A 49 9.99 1.20 8.23
CA PHE A 49 10.52 2.05 7.16
C PHE A 49 12.04 2.21 7.21
N ALA A 50 12.64 2.29 8.40
CA ALA A 50 14.09 2.30 8.54
C ALA A 50 14.73 0.99 8.01
N ALA A 51 14.09 -0.17 8.28
CA ALA A 51 14.51 -1.45 7.72
C ALA A 51 14.37 -1.48 6.19
N CYS A 52 13.29 -0.92 5.62
CA CYS A 52 13.12 -0.78 4.18
C CYS A 52 14.28 0.01 3.55
N ILE A 53 14.60 1.18 4.12
CA ILE A 53 15.69 2.02 3.63
C ILE A 53 17.03 1.26 3.67
N THR A 54 17.30 0.55 4.75
CA THR A 54 18.53 -0.27 4.87
C THR A 54 18.60 -1.35 3.80
N ALA A 55 17.50 -2.08 3.56
CA ALA A 55 17.44 -3.12 2.53
C ALA A 55 17.61 -2.56 1.12
N ILE A 56 16.92 -1.46 0.81
CA ILE A 56 17.04 -0.78 -0.49
C ILE A 56 18.47 -0.29 -0.71
N ASP A 57 19.04 0.47 0.23
CA ASP A 57 20.38 1.03 0.09
C ASP A 57 21.43 -0.08 -0.11
N ALA A 58 21.29 -1.21 0.60
CA ALA A 58 22.17 -2.37 0.45
C ALA A 58 22.05 -3.02 -0.95
N ALA A 59 20.84 -3.18 -1.47
CA ALA A 59 20.61 -3.73 -2.81
C ALA A 59 21.16 -2.80 -3.91
N LEU A 60 20.87 -1.49 -3.81
CA LEU A 60 21.37 -0.50 -4.75
C LEU A 60 22.91 -0.42 -4.77
N ALA A 61 23.55 -0.56 -3.60
CA ALA A 61 25.00 -0.59 -3.50
C ALA A 61 25.62 -1.82 -4.21
N ARG A 62 24.85 -2.93 -4.35
CA ARG A 62 25.27 -4.10 -5.13
C ARG A 62 24.90 -4.01 -6.61
N GLY A 63 24.21 -2.94 -7.04
CA GLY A 63 23.72 -2.78 -8.41
C GLY A 63 22.50 -3.64 -8.73
N GLU A 64 21.77 -4.09 -7.73
CA GLU A 64 20.59 -4.93 -7.85
C GLU A 64 19.32 -4.11 -8.16
N VAL A 65 18.37 -4.74 -8.84
CA VAL A 65 17.01 -4.23 -9.01
C VAL A 65 16.15 -4.72 -7.84
N PHE A 66 15.69 -3.79 -7.01
CA PHE A 66 14.95 -4.08 -5.80
C PHE A 66 13.46 -3.81 -5.97
N PHE A 67 12.62 -4.76 -5.52
CA PHE A 67 11.16 -4.58 -5.46
C PHE A 67 10.71 -4.23 -4.04
N LEU A 68 9.83 -3.23 -3.90
CA LEU A 68 9.20 -2.87 -2.63
C LEU A 68 7.69 -2.86 -2.79
N GLY A 69 7.00 -3.79 -2.13
CA GLY A 69 5.55 -3.91 -2.16
C GLY A 69 4.90 -3.52 -0.84
N PHE A 70 3.86 -2.67 -0.90
CA PHE A 70 3.02 -2.33 0.25
C PHE A 70 1.56 -2.70 -0.01
N ASP A 71 0.85 -3.15 1.01
CA ASP A 71 -0.55 -3.59 0.95
C ASP A 71 -1.57 -2.47 1.25
N PHE A 72 -1.22 -1.24 1.02
CA PHE A 72 -2.16 -0.12 1.11
C PHE A 72 -2.36 0.56 -0.24
N SER A 73 -3.50 1.23 -0.42
CA SER A 73 -3.82 1.92 -1.67
C SER A 73 -2.86 3.06 -1.95
N PHE A 74 -2.28 3.10 -3.16
CA PHE A 74 -1.36 4.16 -3.59
C PHE A 74 -2.08 5.37 -4.20
N GLY A 75 -3.37 5.24 -4.50
CA GLY A 75 -4.18 6.31 -5.09
C GLY A 75 -5.63 6.27 -4.61
N TYR A 76 -6.44 7.12 -5.23
CA TYR A 76 -7.86 7.30 -4.93
C TYR A 76 -8.66 7.31 -6.22
N PRO A 77 -10.00 7.10 -6.16
CA PRO A 77 -10.87 7.22 -7.31
C PRO A 77 -10.67 8.53 -8.06
N MET A 78 -10.78 8.45 -9.40
CA MET A 78 -10.53 9.55 -10.32
C MET A 78 -11.22 10.84 -9.88
N GLY A 79 -10.54 11.98 -10.06
CA GLY A 79 -11.00 13.31 -9.71
C GLY A 79 -10.69 13.75 -8.27
N PHE A 80 -10.39 12.82 -7.35
CA PHE A 80 -10.08 13.18 -5.96
C PHE A 80 -8.78 13.96 -5.82
N VAL A 81 -7.70 13.46 -6.43
CA VAL A 81 -6.39 14.10 -6.31
C VAL A 81 -6.38 15.53 -6.81
N PRO A 82 -6.90 15.86 -8.01
CA PRO A 82 -7.02 17.25 -8.46
C PRO A 82 -7.89 18.12 -7.54
N ALA A 83 -8.98 17.55 -7.01
CA ALA A 83 -9.86 18.30 -6.11
C ALA A 83 -9.19 18.70 -4.79
N VAL A 84 -8.28 17.87 -4.28
CA VAL A 84 -7.57 18.11 -3.01
C VAL A 84 -6.29 18.93 -3.21
N THR A 85 -5.54 18.64 -4.28
CA THR A 85 -4.18 19.19 -4.46
C THR A 85 -4.11 20.32 -5.49
N GLY A 86 -5.12 20.45 -6.36
CA GLY A 86 -5.09 21.33 -7.53
C GLY A 86 -4.17 20.83 -8.65
N GLN A 87 -3.63 19.60 -8.57
CA GLN A 87 -2.69 19.02 -9.52
C GLN A 87 -3.25 17.72 -10.12
N VAL A 88 -2.97 17.48 -11.38
CA VAL A 88 -3.41 16.25 -12.08
C VAL A 88 -2.50 15.04 -11.80
N ASP A 89 -1.25 15.28 -11.42
CA ASP A 89 -0.33 14.20 -11.05
C ASP A 89 -0.83 13.48 -9.79
N ALA A 90 -1.14 12.19 -9.94
CA ALA A 90 -1.64 11.36 -8.86
C ALA A 90 -0.71 11.32 -7.64
N LYS A 91 0.60 11.39 -7.86
CA LYS A 91 1.61 11.38 -6.77
C LYS A 91 1.60 12.66 -5.92
N SER A 92 0.94 13.73 -6.38
CA SER A 92 0.80 14.98 -5.62
C SER A 92 0.06 14.78 -4.29
N ILE A 93 -0.83 13.78 -4.18
CA ILE A 93 -1.52 13.45 -2.94
C ILE A 93 -0.57 12.88 -1.88
N TRP A 94 0.50 12.16 -2.29
CA TRP A 94 1.51 11.66 -1.35
C TRP A 94 2.26 12.80 -0.68
N HIS A 95 2.64 13.83 -1.44
CA HIS A 95 3.24 15.04 -0.89
C HIS A 95 2.26 15.86 -0.05
N TYR A 96 0.98 15.87 -0.43
CA TYR A 96 -0.06 16.49 0.40
C TYR A 96 -0.11 15.80 1.77
N PHE A 97 -0.23 14.47 1.82
CA PHE A 97 -0.23 13.74 3.10
C PHE A 97 1.09 13.92 3.87
N LYS A 98 2.24 13.86 3.22
CA LYS A 98 3.53 14.11 3.87
C LYS A 98 3.59 15.46 4.59
N ARG A 99 2.93 16.49 4.04
CA ARG A 99 2.91 17.83 4.65
C ARG A 99 1.91 17.99 5.80
N HIS A 100 0.81 17.25 5.78
CA HIS A 100 -0.30 17.43 6.71
C HIS A 100 -0.42 16.34 7.76
N VAL A 101 0.03 15.12 7.43
CA VAL A 101 0.01 13.99 8.36
C VAL A 101 1.23 14.05 9.27
N GLN A 102 0.96 14.07 10.56
CA GLN A 102 1.96 13.86 11.60
C GLN A 102 1.92 12.38 11.97
N ASP A 103 3.04 11.68 11.82
CA ASP A 103 3.18 10.27 12.19
C ASP A 103 4.38 10.13 13.13
N GLY A 104 4.12 9.94 14.42
CA GLY A 104 5.12 9.85 15.46
C GLY A 104 5.86 8.52 15.48
N GLN A 105 7.06 8.49 16.07
CA GLN A 105 7.86 7.27 16.23
C GLN A 105 7.14 6.16 17.02
N ASP A 106 6.17 6.55 17.83
CA ASP A 106 5.30 5.69 18.63
C ASP A 106 3.98 5.35 17.94
N ASN A 107 3.86 5.60 16.63
CA ASN A 107 2.65 5.45 15.83
C ASN A 107 1.52 6.45 16.15
N SER A 108 1.68 7.38 17.10
CA SER A 108 0.72 8.47 17.26
C SER A 108 0.57 9.25 15.96
N ASN A 109 -0.67 9.60 15.59
CA ASN A 109 -0.91 10.26 14.31
C ASN A 109 -2.23 11.07 14.30
N ASN A 110 -2.34 11.95 13.32
CA ASN A 110 -3.49 12.86 13.15
C ASN A 110 -4.36 12.55 11.92
N ARG A 111 -4.34 11.31 11.38
CA ARG A 111 -5.00 10.95 10.12
C ARG A 111 -6.49 11.33 10.04
N PHE A 112 -7.23 11.20 11.15
CA PHE A 112 -8.65 11.55 11.19
C PHE A 112 -8.87 13.06 11.06
N ALA A 113 -8.05 13.88 11.70
CA ALA A 113 -8.10 15.33 11.57
C ALA A 113 -7.73 15.76 10.14
N VAL A 114 -6.76 15.11 9.51
CA VAL A 114 -6.42 15.38 8.10
C VAL A 114 -7.57 15.01 7.17
N ALA A 115 -8.21 13.86 7.38
CA ALA A 115 -9.38 13.45 6.59
C ALA A 115 -10.58 14.41 6.77
N ASP A 116 -10.83 14.88 8.00
CA ASP A 116 -11.83 15.91 8.29
C ASP A 116 -11.56 17.20 7.53
N GLN A 117 -10.31 17.69 7.55
CA GLN A 117 -9.90 18.90 6.83
C GLN A 117 -10.03 18.74 5.31
N ILE A 118 -9.79 17.55 4.76
CA ILE A 118 -10.01 17.28 3.34
C ILE A 118 -11.50 17.33 3.03
N ASN A 119 -12.32 16.59 3.78
CA ASN A 119 -13.76 16.59 3.60
C ASN A 119 -14.36 18.01 3.68
N ALA A 120 -13.86 18.85 4.60
CA ALA A 120 -14.31 20.23 4.76
C ALA A 120 -14.11 21.13 3.52
N ARG A 121 -13.19 20.75 2.63
CA ARG A 121 -12.87 21.50 1.40
C ARG A 121 -13.60 20.99 0.17
N LEU A 122 -14.19 19.80 0.27
CA LEU A 122 -14.89 19.14 -0.82
C LEU A 122 -16.40 19.42 -0.74
N SER A 123 -17.11 19.23 -1.85
CA SER A 123 -18.55 19.31 -1.87
C SER A 123 -19.19 18.11 -1.15
N GLY A 124 -20.43 18.28 -0.67
CA GLY A 124 -21.20 17.22 -0.05
C GLY A 124 -20.71 16.83 1.35
N VAL A 125 -20.84 15.55 1.69
CA VAL A 125 -20.38 14.94 2.94
C VAL A 125 -19.52 13.72 2.63
N GLY A 126 -18.29 13.71 3.09
CA GLY A 126 -17.30 12.69 2.74
C GLY A 126 -16.27 13.25 1.74
N PRO A 127 -15.51 12.41 1.02
CA PRO A 127 -15.64 10.95 0.87
C PRO A 127 -15.15 10.14 2.08
N PHE A 128 -14.18 10.62 2.86
CA PHE A 128 -13.68 9.91 4.02
C PHE A 128 -14.74 9.74 5.11
N TRP A 129 -14.72 8.60 5.78
CA TRP A 129 -15.60 8.27 6.88
C TRP A 129 -15.01 7.27 7.86
N GLY A 130 -15.57 7.24 9.06
CA GLY A 130 -15.17 6.34 10.13
C GLY A 130 -14.08 6.94 11.01
N CYS A 131 -14.40 7.09 12.29
CA CYS A 131 -13.47 7.45 13.35
C CYS A 131 -13.90 6.76 14.65
N PRO A 132 -13.02 6.66 15.67
CA PRO A 132 -13.39 6.14 16.98
C PRO A 132 -14.59 6.90 17.59
N ALA A 133 -15.48 6.18 18.26
CA ALA A 133 -16.73 6.75 18.79
C ALA A 133 -16.51 7.88 19.83
N ASN A 134 -15.34 7.91 20.47
CA ASN A 134 -14.94 8.96 21.42
C ASN A 134 -14.27 10.18 20.77
N GLN A 135 -14.14 10.19 19.43
CA GLN A 135 -13.65 11.32 18.64
C GLN A 135 -14.79 11.90 17.82
N GLN A 136 -14.90 13.21 17.79
CA GLN A 136 -15.91 13.92 17.00
C GLN A 136 -15.20 14.91 16.07
N PHE A 137 -15.64 14.92 14.82
CA PHE A 137 -15.16 15.78 13.76
C PHE A 137 -16.36 16.38 13.03
N ASP A 138 -16.24 17.60 12.56
CA ASP A 138 -17.37 18.35 11.93
C ASP A 138 -17.68 17.80 10.53
N HIS A 139 -16.66 17.31 9.81
CA HIS A 139 -16.76 16.88 8.41
C HIS A 139 -16.40 15.41 8.19
N LEU A 140 -15.99 14.66 9.22
CA LEU A 140 -15.68 13.23 9.11
C LEU A 140 -16.81 12.40 9.75
N PRO A 141 -17.75 11.88 8.98
CA PRO A 141 -18.88 11.14 9.52
C PRO A 141 -18.43 9.78 10.09
N HIS A 142 -19.03 9.34 11.19
CA HIS A 142 -18.79 8.02 11.79
C HIS A 142 -19.22 6.86 10.89
N LYS A 143 -20.27 7.05 10.09
CA LYS A 143 -20.88 6.00 9.25
C LYS A 143 -20.84 6.37 7.78
N GLY A 144 -20.51 5.39 6.94
CA GLY A 144 -20.51 5.57 5.48
C GLY A 144 -21.88 5.97 4.91
N SER A 145 -22.97 5.54 5.56
CA SER A 145 -24.34 5.91 5.17
C SER A 145 -24.67 7.40 5.32
N ALA A 146 -23.86 8.17 6.04
CA ALA A 146 -24.02 9.62 6.15
C ALA A 146 -23.38 10.39 4.98
N ARG A 147 -22.56 9.74 4.17
CA ARG A 147 -21.91 10.37 3.01
C ARG A 147 -22.91 10.64 1.89
N ARG A 148 -22.77 11.77 1.24
CA ARG A 148 -23.61 12.17 0.10
C ARG A 148 -22.97 13.28 -0.71
N ASP A 149 -23.28 13.32 -1.98
CA ASP A 149 -22.97 14.42 -2.90
C ASP A 149 -21.49 14.83 -2.99
N HIS A 150 -20.56 13.92 -2.60
CA HIS A 150 -19.12 14.21 -2.67
C HIS A 150 -18.53 14.02 -4.08
N GLY A 151 -19.26 13.41 -5.01
CA GLY A 151 -18.90 13.34 -6.43
C GLY A 151 -17.83 12.32 -6.81
N PHE A 152 -17.27 11.53 -5.88
CA PHE A 152 -16.23 10.54 -6.14
C PHE A 152 -16.79 9.11 -6.11
N GLY A 153 -16.19 8.22 -6.95
CA GLY A 153 -16.49 6.79 -6.92
C GLY A 153 -16.19 6.16 -5.56
N GLU A 154 -16.90 5.09 -5.22
CA GLU A 154 -16.63 4.32 -3.99
C GLU A 154 -15.33 3.55 -4.10
N TYR A 155 -15.03 3.00 -5.27
CA TYR A 155 -13.91 2.11 -5.53
C TYR A 155 -13.09 2.64 -6.71
N ARG A 156 -11.78 2.39 -6.66
CA ARG A 156 -10.89 2.50 -7.81
C ARG A 156 -11.16 1.35 -8.80
N ALA A 157 -10.73 1.50 -10.04
CA ALA A 157 -10.88 0.46 -11.06
C ALA A 157 -10.25 -0.88 -10.62
N THR A 158 -9.08 -0.84 -9.98
CA THR A 158 -8.39 -2.02 -9.46
C THR A 158 -9.17 -2.75 -8.35
N GLU A 159 -9.85 -2.01 -7.48
CA GLU A 159 -10.68 -2.59 -6.41
C GLU A 159 -11.92 -3.26 -6.98
N ILE A 160 -12.53 -2.68 -8.03
CA ILE A 160 -13.64 -3.29 -8.76
C ILE A 160 -13.17 -4.58 -9.45
N ALA A 161 -12.00 -4.56 -10.10
CA ALA A 161 -11.45 -5.71 -10.79
C ALA A 161 -11.06 -6.85 -9.83
N SER A 162 -10.53 -6.54 -8.65
CA SER A 162 -10.14 -7.52 -7.63
C SER A 162 -11.33 -8.21 -6.95
N LYS A 163 -12.52 -7.55 -6.91
CA LYS A 163 -13.78 -7.97 -6.26
C LYS A 163 -13.71 -8.13 -4.74
N THR A 164 -12.55 -8.10 -4.13
CA THR A 164 -12.35 -8.36 -2.70
C THR A 164 -11.63 -7.22 -1.97
N ALA A 165 -10.92 -6.36 -2.70
CA ALA A 165 -10.25 -5.19 -2.12
C ALA A 165 -11.27 -4.17 -1.60
N GLN A 166 -10.91 -3.50 -0.51
CA GLN A 166 -11.81 -2.59 0.20
C GLN A 166 -11.60 -1.15 -0.24
N SER A 167 -12.65 -0.33 -0.10
CA SER A 167 -12.62 1.10 -0.40
C SER A 167 -11.62 1.86 0.47
N SER A 168 -10.83 2.73 -0.16
CA SER A 168 -9.85 3.61 0.51
C SER A 168 -10.48 4.73 1.33
N TRP A 169 -11.81 4.90 1.30
CA TRP A 169 -12.50 5.95 2.05
C TRP A 169 -12.75 5.63 3.51
N LYS A 170 -12.78 4.34 3.86
CA LYS A 170 -13.07 3.88 5.22
C LYS A 170 -11.84 3.93 6.09
N LEU A 171 -11.86 4.75 7.15
CA LEU A 171 -10.70 4.98 8.02
C LEU A 171 -10.70 4.16 9.31
N PHE A 172 -11.85 3.63 9.73
CA PHE A 172 -11.97 2.98 11.04
C PHE A 172 -12.91 1.76 10.99
N THR A 173 -12.72 0.83 11.90
CA THR A 173 -13.37 -0.47 12.04
C THR A 173 -12.80 -1.57 11.12
N THR A 174 -13.25 -2.82 11.33
CA THR A 174 -12.79 -4.00 10.58
C THR A 174 -12.87 -3.78 9.07
N GLY A 175 -11.81 -4.15 8.35
CA GLY A 175 -11.71 -3.99 6.90
C GLY A 175 -11.50 -2.52 6.46
N SER A 176 -10.98 -1.64 7.31
CA SER A 176 -10.64 -0.28 6.91
C SER A 176 -9.20 -0.21 6.40
N VAL A 177 -9.04 0.06 5.10
CA VAL A 177 -7.73 0.25 4.44
C VAL A 177 -7.37 1.72 4.26
N GLY A 178 -8.34 2.62 4.35
CA GLY A 178 -8.12 4.06 4.14
C GLY A 178 -7.14 4.68 5.13
N SER A 179 -7.12 4.22 6.38
CA SER A 179 -6.13 4.67 7.36
C SER A 179 -4.70 4.24 7.00
N GLN A 180 -4.55 3.03 6.48
CA GLN A 180 -3.25 2.53 6.00
C GLN A 180 -2.79 3.37 4.80
N ALA A 181 -3.69 3.69 3.87
CA ALA A 181 -3.41 4.52 2.70
C ALA A 181 -2.96 5.95 3.09
N VAL A 182 -3.73 6.64 3.95
CA VAL A 182 -3.39 8.00 4.40
C VAL A 182 -2.00 8.06 5.06
N LEU A 183 -1.69 7.10 5.93
CA LEU A 183 -0.39 7.02 6.60
C LEU A 183 0.70 6.54 5.65
N GLY A 184 0.44 5.49 4.88
CA GLY A 184 1.42 4.86 3.98
C GLY A 184 1.90 5.79 2.85
N MET A 185 1.01 6.57 2.26
CA MET A 185 1.36 7.52 1.21
C MET A 185 2.37 8.58 1.68
N THR A 186 2.46 8.87 2.98
CA THR A 186 3.51 9.75 3.52
C THR A 186 4.89 9.14 3.32
N TYR A 187 5.00 7.81 3.38
CA TYR A 187 6.25 7.08 3.19
C TYR A 187 6.58 6.91 1.70
N LEU A 188 5.58 6.80 0.81
CA LEU A 188 5.82 6.86 -0.64
C LEU A 188 6.47 8.20 -1.03
N ALA A 189 5.96 9.32 -0.51
CA ALA A 189 6.59 10.63 -0.73
C ALA A 189 8.02 10.70 -0.20
N LYS A 190 8.32 10.09 0.97
CA LYS A 190 9.68 10.03 1.51
C LYS A 190 10.61 9.19 0.63
N LEU A 191 10.12 8.07 0.06
CA LEU A 191 10.88 7.26 -0.90
C LEU A 191 11.17 8.05 -2.17
N MET A 192 10.16 8.75 -2.71
CA MET A 192 10.31 9.59 -3.90
C MET A 192 11.36 10.69 -3.70
N ASP A 193 11.35 11.38 -2.55
CA ASP A 193 12.33 12.40 -2.22
C ASP A 193 13.75 11.84 -2.05
N ARG A 194 13.89 10.62 -1.52
CA ARG A 194 15.19 10.01 -1.25
C ARG A 194 15.84 9.45 -2.51
N TYR A 195 15.07 8.73 -3.32
CA TYR A 195 15.62 7.96 -4.43
C TYR A 195 15.43 8.62 -5.81
N GLY A 196 14.54 9.61 -5.91
CA GLY A 196 14.32 10.36 -7.15
C GLY A 196 14.15 9.47 -8.36
N ALA A 197 14.93 9.69 -9.42
CA ALA A 197 14.87 8.94 -10.66
C ALA A 197 15.32 7.45 -10.54
N ALA A 198 15.93 7.05 -9.43
CA ALA A 198 16.26 5.64 -9.18
C ALA A 198 15.03 4.82 -8.74
N ALA A 199 13.93 5.47 -8.33
CA ALA A 199 12.69 4.83 -7.96
C ALA A 199 11.63 4.97 -9.05
N HIS A 200 10.92 3.88 -9.31
CA HIS A 200 9.80 3.79 -10.23
C HIS A 200 8.55 3.34 -9.44
N PHE A 201 7.55 4.19 -9.40
CA PHE A 201 6.29 3.92 -8.72
C PHE A 201 5.26 3.41 -9.72
N TRP A 202 5.14 2.11 -9.80
CA TRP A 202 4.20 1.49 -10.72
C TRP A 202 2.75 1.59 -10.20
N PRO A 203 1.75 1.89 -11.04
CA PRO A 203 1.80 2.19 -12.47
C PRO A 203 1.94 3.69 -12.82
N PHE A 204 2.12 4.56 -11.84
CA PHE A 204 2.12 6.02 -12.02
C PHE A 204 3.26 6.53 -12.91
N ASP A 205 4.37 5.84 -12.94
CA ASP A 205 5.51 6.13 -13.82
C ASP A 205 5.48 5.32 -15.14
N GLY A 206 4.36 4.66 -15.42
CA GLY A 206 4.15 3.82 -16.60
C GLY A 206 4.73 2.42 -16.47
N ASP A 207 5.04 1.80 -17.62
CA ASP A 207 5.68 0.48 -17.69
C ASP A 207 7.08 0.51 -17.09
N ILE A 208 7.48 -0.61 -16.47
CA ILE A 208 8.85 -0.73 -15.95
C ILE A 208 9.79 -0.94 -17.13
N PRO A 209 10.74 -0.01 -17.37
CA PRO A 209 11.66 -0.10 -18.50
C PRO A 209 12.52 -1.37 -18.44
N SER A 210 12.87 -1.96 -19.60
CA SER A 210 13.72 -3.15 -19.68
C SER A 210 15.17 -2.93 -19.18
N ARG A 211 15.64 -1.68 -19.18
CA ARG A 211 16.84 -1.23 -18.46
C ARG A 211 16.37 -0.27 -17.38
N GLY A 212 16.01 -0.87 -16.26
CA GLY A 212 15.09 -0.26 -15.36
C GLY A 212 15.70 0.57 -14.25
N PRO A 213 14.82 1.22 -13.50
CA PRO A 213 15.14 1.84 -12.24
C PRO A 213 15.67 0.77 -11.28
N ALA A 214 16.54 1.18 -10.38
CA ALA A 214 17.10 0.28 -9.38
C ALA A 214 16.09 -0.10 -8.27
N LEU A 215 15.04 0.70 -8.08
CA LEU A 215 13.97 0.49 -7.12
C LEU A 215 12.61 0.54 -7.83
N VAL A 216 11.82 -0.53 -7.70
CA VAL A 216 10.42 -0.56 -8.14
C VAL A 216 9.51 -0.61 -6.90
N VAL A 217 8.59 0.34 -6.79
CA VAL A 217 7.63 0.43 -5.69
C VAL A 217 6.23 0.21 -6.24
N ALA A 218 5.48 -0.73 -5.66
CA ALA A 218 4.15 -1.07 -6.15
C ALA A 218 3.17 -1.43 -5.03
N GLU A 219 1.89 -1.22 -5.30
CA GLU A 219 0.80 -1.68 -4.44
C GLU A 219 0.60 -3.18 -4.64
N ILE A 220 0.55 -3.91 -3.53
CA ILE A 220 0.26 -5.34 -3.49
C ILE A 220 -1.02 -5.61 -2.71
N TYR A 221 -1.58 -6.80 -2.92
CA TYR A 221 -2.72 -7.29 -2.14
C TYR A 221 -2.48 -8.75 -1.75
N PRO A 222 -1.91 -8.99 -0.55
CA PRO A 222 -1.49 -10.34 -0.13
C PRO A 222 -2.59 -11.40 -0.16
N SER A 223 -3.86 -10.98 -0.04
CA SER A 223 -5.01 -11.91 -0.12
C SER A 223 -5.22 -12.51 -1.52
N LEU A 224 -4.56 -12.02 -2.56
CA LEU A 224 -4.56 -12.66 -3.89
C LEU A 224 -3.81 -14.00 -3.90
N PHE A 225 -2.88 -14.18 -2.97
CA PHE A 225 -1.99 -15.34 -2.92
C PHE A 225 -2.39 -16.26 -1.77
N SER A 226 -2.94 -17.43 -2.09
CA SER A 226 -3.47 -18.38 -1.10
C SER A 226 -2.60 -19.61 -0.87
N GLN A 227 -1.58 -19.82 -1.71
CA GLN A 227 -0.71 -20.99 -1.63
C GLN A 227 0.74 -20.61 -1.34
N PRO A 228 1.46 -21.44 -0.55
CA PRO A 228 0.97 -22.57 0.26
C PRO A 228 -0.01 -22.11 1.36
N SER A 229 -0.84 -23.02 1.88
CA SER A 229 -1.77 -22.67 2.95
C SER A 229 -1.06 -22.28 4.26
N ASP A 230 -1.77 -21.60 5.18
CA ASP A 230 -1.21 -21.28 6.51
C ASP A 230 -0.79 -22.56 7.26
N ALA A 231 -1.54 -23.66 7.08
CA ALA A 231 -1.23 -24.95 7.70
C ALA A 231 0.07 -25.56 7.12
N ASP A 232 0.32 -25.41 5.82
CA ASP A 232 1.54 -25.87 5.20
C ASP A 232 2.75 -25.05 5.65
N LEU A 233 2.63 -23.74 5.76
CA LEU A 233 3.70 -22.87 6.27
C LEU A 233 4.06 -23.20 7.71
N ARG A 234 3.06 -23.42 8.58
CA ARG A 234 3.28 -23.85 9.97
C ARG A 234 4.01 -25.20 10.05
N ARG A 235 3.73 -26.10 9.13
CA ARG A 235 4.39 -27.41 9.07
C ARG A 235 5.82 -27.31 8.55
N LEU A 236 6.07 -26.42 7.57
CA LEU A 236 7.39 -26.23 6.97
C LEU A 236 8.37 -25.52 7.90
N TYR A 237 7.89 -24.54 8.65
CA TYR A 237 8.76 -23.61 9.36
C TYR A 237 8.65 -23.67 10.87
N ASP A 238 7.90 -24.51 11.48
CA ASP A 238 7.79 -24.76 12.94
C ASP A 238 8.24 -23.57 13.83
N THR A 239 7.81 -22.35 13.49
CA THR A 239 8.13 -21.11 14.19
C THR A 239 6.87 -20.35 14.54
N GLU A 240 6.86 -19.69 15.72
CA GLU A 240 5.69 -18.95 16.23
C GLU A 240 5.19 -17.86 15.28
N ILE A 241 6.06 -17.28 14.46
CA ILE A 241 5.68 -16.20 13.53
C ILE A 241 4.62 -16.67 12.52
N PHE A 242 4.69 -17.92 12.04
CA PHE A 242 3.74 -18.47 11.09
C PHE A 242 2.40 -18.90 11.72
N GLN A 243 2.22 -18.74 13.05
CA GLN A 243 0.89 -18.79 13.66
C GLN A 243 0.03 -17.56 13.32
N ILE A 244 0.64 -16.50 12.82
CA ILE A 244 0.00 -15.23 12.51
C ILE A 244 -0.27 -15.16 11.01
N LYS A 245 -1.54 -14.93 10.66
CA LYS A 245 -2.01 -14.88 9.27
C LYS A 245 -1.24 -13.85 8.44
N ASP A 246 -1.02 -12.66 8.98
CA ASP A 246 -0.38 -11.54 8.28
C ASP A 246 1.06 -11.91 7.89
N ALA A 247 1.78 -12.60 8.78
CA ALA A 247 3.11 -13.13 8.48
C ALA A 247 3.08 -14.18 7.36
N CYS A 248 2.09 -15.08 7.37
CA CYS A 248 1.91 -16.04 6.28
C CYS A 248 1.60 -15.34 4.94
N GLN A 249 0.82 -14.26 4.98
CA GLN A 249 0.43 -13.52 3.78
C GLN A 249 1.62 -12.79 3.13
N VAL A 250 2.46 -12.11 3.90
CA VAL A 250 3.66 -11.46 3.34
C VAL A 250 4.66 -12.50 2.80
N TRP A 251 4.80 -13.64 3.46
CA TRP A 251 5.67 -14.72 2.98
C TRP A 251 5.21 -15.27 1.62
N ARG A 252 3.91 -15.61 1.49
CA ARG A 252 3.34 -16.10 0.23
C ARG A 252 3.48 -15.10 -0.91
N THR A 253 3.25 -13.83 -0.61
CA THR A 253 3.41 -12.77 -1.61
C THR A 253 4.86 -12.65 -2.06
N ALA A 254 5.81 -12.71 -1.13
CA ALA A 254 7.24 -12.69 -1.43
C ALA A 254 7.66 -13.91 -2.27
N ASP A 255 7.18 -15.11 -1.91
CA ASP A 255 7.48 -16.33 -2.65
C ASP A 255 6.90 -16.32 -4.07
N HIS A 256 5.67 -15.81 -4.24
CA HIS A 256 5.06 -15.64 -5.56
C HIS A 256 5.86 -14.66 -6.42
N LEU A 257 6.20 -13.49 -5.88
CA LEU A 257 6.96 -12.46 -6.60
C LEU A 257 8.35 -12.94 -7.01
N ARG A 258 9.03 -13.69 -6.14
CA ARG A 258 10.34 -14.31 -6.41
C ARG A 258 10.30 -15.27 -7.60
N GLN A 259 9.23 -16.06 -7.69
CA GLN A 259 9.07 -17.09 -8.73
C GLN A 259 8.57 -16.50 -10.05
N MET A 260 8.11 -15.26 -10.06
CA MET A 260 7.53 -14.62 -11.23
C MET A 260 8.57 -14.41 -12.33
N THR A 261 8.32 -14.97 -13.51
CA THR A 261 9.15 -14.76 -14.69
C THR A 261 8.96 -13.35 -15.27
N SER A 262 9.90 -12.89 -16.09
CA SER A 262 9.77 -11.61 -16.78
C SER A 262 8.51 -11.55 -17.68
N ASP A 263 8.13 -12.67 -18.31
CA ASP A 263 6.95 -12.75 -19.15
C ASP A 263 5.65 -12.72 -18.33
N GLU A 264 5.64 -13.34 -17.15
CA GLU A 264 4.52 -13.26 -16.21
C GLU A 264 4.37 -11.86 -15.66
N TRP A 265 5.47 -11.25 -15.28
CA TRP A 265 5.48 -9.86 -14.89
C TRP A 265 4.95 -8.97 -16.00
N GLN A 266 5.43 -9.09 -17.24
CA GLN A 266 4.93 -8.33 -18.37
C GLN A 266 3.46 -8.59 -18.65
N ARG A 267 2.94 -9.81 -18.47
CA ARG A 267 1.51 -10.12 -18.61
C ARG A 267 0.66 -9.49 -17.52
N LEU A 268 1.16 -9.40 -16.30
CA LEU A 268 0.49 -8.75 -15.17
C LEU A 268 0.54 -7.22 -15.27
N HIS A 269 1.54 -6.69 -15.95
CA HIS A 269 1.82 -5.26 -16.12
C HIS A 269 1.66 -4.81 -17.56
N GLY A 270 1.82 -5.70 -18.53
CA GLY A 270 1.55 -5.52 -19.95
C GLY A 270 0.07 -5.48 -20.23
N CYS A 271 -0.61 -4.78 -19.36
CA CYS A 271 -1.90 -4.25 -19.66
C CYS A 271 -1.70 -3.29 -20.83
N ASP A 272 -2.24 -3.61 -22.00
CA ASP A 272 -2.42 -2.63 -23.09
C ASP A 272 -3.12 -1.35 -22.59
N GLN A 273 -3.48 -1.32 -21.31
CA GLN A 273 -4.22 -0.31 -20.58
C GLN A 273 -3.39 0.47 -19.54
N ILE A 274 -2.07 0.23 -19.36
CA ILE A 274 -1.23 1.11 -18.50
C ILE A 274 -1.29 2.57 -18.96
N SER A 275 -1.48 2.78 -20.26
CA SER A 275 -1.78 4.10 -20.83
C SER A 275 -3.20 4.60 -20.55
N ASP A 276 -4.07 3.79 -19.92
CA ASP A 276 -5.39 4.26 -19.49
C ASP A 276 -5.20 5.36 -18.45
N PRO A 277 -5.69 6.59 -18.70
CA PRO A 277 -5.58 7.71 -17.77
C PRO A 277 -6.16 7.39 -16.39
N ARG A 278 -7.12 6.46 -16.31
CA ARG A 278 -7.71 6.03 -15.05
C ARG A 278 -6.73 5.22 -14.21
N ILE A 279 -5.99 4.30 -14.82
CA ILE A 279 -4.96 3.52 -14.12
C ILE A 279 -3.86 4.43 -13.58
N GLN A 280 -3.41 5.39 -14.38
CA GLN A 280 -2.40 6.35 -13.96
C GLN A 280 -2.90 7.32 -12.87
N ALA A 281 -4.21 7.62 -12.86
CA ALA A 281 -4.80 8.49 -11.84
C ALA A 281 -5.09 7.77 -10.52
N GLU A 282 -5.54 6.51 -10.59
CA GLU A 282 -6.03 5.75 -9.44
C GLU A 282 -5.00 4.78 -8.85
N GLY A 283 -3.96 4.40 -9.63
CA GLY A 283 -3.06 3.31 -9.31
C GLY A 283 -3.65 1.94 -9.62
N TRP A 284 -2.84 0.89 -9.50
CA TRP A 284 -3.24 -0.48 -9.76
C TRP A 284 -2.55 -1.45 -8.81
N ILE A 285 -3.24 -2.53 -8.44
CA ILE A 285 -2.70 -3.59 -7.58
C ILE A 285 -1.99 -4.63 -8.43
N VAL A 286 -0.74 -4.96 -8.07
CA VAL A 286 0.03 -6.03 -8.72
C VAL A 286 -0.71 -7.36 -8.62
N GLY A 287 -0.86 -8.05 -9.74
CA GLY A 287 -1.53 -9.35 -9.82
C GLY A 287 -3.04 -9.28 -10.06
N VAL A 288 -3.66 -8.10 -10.02
CA VAL A 288 -5.06 -7.94 -10.45
C VAL A 288 -5.10 -7.86 -11.96
N PRO A 289 -5.85 -8.76 -12.64
CA PRO A 289 -5.94 -8.72 -14.09
C PRO A 289 -6.54 -7.41 -14.59
N CYS A 290 -5.90 -6.80 -15.56
CA CYS A 290 -6.50 -5.73 -16.32
C CYS A 290 -7.46 -6.34 -17.38
N GLY A 291 -8.72 -6.42 -17.02
CA GLY A 291 -9.77 -6.75 -18.00
C GLY A 291 -10.39 -5.47 -18.57
N PRO A 292 -11.22 -5.56 -19.62
CA PRO A 292 -12.01 -4.42 -20.04
C PRO A 292 -12.80 -3.93 -18.84
N THR A 293 -12.56 -2.67 -18.46
CA THR A 293 -13.30 -2.01 -17.38
C THR A 293 -14.77 -1.96 -17.80
N PRO A 294 -15.71 -2.41 -16.97
CA PRO A 294 -17.13 -2.38 -17.31
C PRO A 294 -17.66 -0.96 -17.49
#